data_084eee7dbff8ba1360c8d9741accf153
#
_entry.id   084eee7dbff8ba1360c8d9741accf153
#
_cell.length_a   1.000
_cell.length_b   1.000
_cell.length_c   1.000
_cell.angle_alpha   90.00
_cell.angle_beta   90.00
_cell.angle_gamma   90.00
#
_symmetry.space_group_name_H-M   'P 1'
#
loop_
_entity.id
_entity.type
_entity.pdbx_description
1 polymer ?
#
loop_
_entity_poly.entity_id
_entity_poly.type
_entity_poly.pdbx_seq_one_letter_code
_entity_poly.pdbx_strand_id
1 'polypeptide(L)'
;HCNEELESYDNQGCIIGDTAAFYKCGKHIFHTFANPQDRLGMKEHSQLCITNNGLEWYKREFPKHEFVQMQAYGHVDGKIAILRPGLVLTWKKEYVPKIMVDNNWDIIIMDPSAEYDGKTIKSLCEERGVKNYPMPELLGVAQETRFDCNVLSLDENTIITSGYDKNLADKLKKYN
;
A
#
# COMPACT_ATOMS: atom_id res chain seq x y z
N HIS A 1 -18.05 7.54 -3.14
CA HIS A 1 -18.38 8.44 -2.01
C HIS A 1 -17.13 9.11 -1.40
N CYS A 2 -16.09 8.37 -1.01
CA CYS A 2 -14.90 9.00 -0.39
C CYS A 2 -14.17 10.02 -1.28
N ASN A 3 -14.20 9.87 -2.58
CA ASN A 3 -13.46 10.74 -3.49
C ASN A 3 -14.12 12.10 -3.69
N GLU A 4 -15.43 12.11 -3.88
CA GLU A 4 -16.22 13.35 -3.98
C GLU A 4 -16.18 14.14 -2.67
N GLU A 5 -16.15 13.41 -1.55
CA GLU A 5 -16.04 13.99 -0.23
C GLU A 5 -14.67 14.66 -0.02
N LEU A 6 -13.57 13.98 -0.40
CA LEU A 6 -12.23 14.56 -0.29
C LEU A 6 -12.03 15.77 -1.22
N GLU A 7 -12.56 15.73 -2.44
CA GLU A 7 -12.58 16.90 -3.33
C GLU A 7 -13.35 18.07 -2.71
N SER A 8 -14.49 17.79 -2.09
CA SER A 8 -15.27 18.81 -1.38
C SER A 8 -14.47 19.41 -0.23
N TYR A 9 -13.79 18.60 0.56
CA TYR A 9 -12.93 19.08 1.64
C TYR A 9 -11.73 19.88 1.14
N ASP A 10 -11.11 19.48 0.04
CA ASP A 10 -10.01 20.22 -0.56
C ASP A 10 -10.45 21.60 -1.03
N ASN A 11 -11.61 21.70 -1.68
CA ASN A 11 -12.23 22.95 -2.10
C ASN A 11 -12.62 23.88 -0.93
N GLN A 12 -12.86 23.31 0.24
CA GLN A 12 -13.11 24.05 1.48
C GLN A 12 -11.81 24.42 2.22
N GLY A 13 -10.65 24.10 1.68
CA GLY A 13 -9.37 24.37 2.29
C GLY A 13 -8.97 23.39 3.41
N CYS A 14 -9.67 22.27 3.56
CA CYS A 14 -9.37 21.28 4.58
C CYS A 14 -8.04 20.59 4.31
N ILE A 15 -7.28 20.36 5.38
CA ILE A 15 -6.02 19.61 5.37
C ILE A 15 -6.31 18.21 5.89
N ILE A 16 -6.38 17.24 4.99
CA ILE A 16 -6.62 15.84 5.32
C ILE A 16 -5.48 15.01 4.76
N GLY A 17 -4.90 14.14 5.59
CA GLY A 17 -3.88 13.18 5.17
C GLY A 17 -3.92 11.97 6.09
N ASP A 18 -4.27 10.82 5.52
CA ASP A 18 -4.14 9.54 6.20
C ASP A 18 -2.65 9.16 6.26
N THR A 19 -2.15 8.84 7.43
CA THR A 19 -0.75 8.44 7.62
C THR A 19 -0.39 7.18 6.83
N ALA A 20 -1.33 6.27 6.62
CA ALA A 20 -1.15 5.09 5.79
C ALA A 20 -1.03 5.40 4.27
N ALA A 21 -1.37 6.63 3.86
CA ALA A 21 -1.13 7.10 2.49
C ALA A 21 0.33 7.47 2.21
N PHE A 22 1.18 7.42 3.24
CA PHE A 22 2.59 7.80 3.14
C PHE A 22 3.51 6.67 3.61
N TYR A 23 4.66 6.55 2.98
CA TYR A 23 5.72 5.63 3.39
C TYR A 23 7.08 6.31 3.28
N LYS A 24 7.76 6.50 4.41
CA LYS A 24 9.08 7.14 4.44
C LYS A 24 10.19 6.13 4.18
N CYS A 25 11.09 6.46 3.25
CA CYS A 25 12.32 5.73 2.98
C CYS A 25 13.48 6.68 2.74
N GLY A 26 14.36 6.80 3.71
CA GLY A 26 15.47 7.74 3.66
C GLY A 26 15.00 9.18 3.45
N LYS A 27 15.46 9.82 2.38
CA LYS A 27 15.04 11.18 2.01
C LYS A 27 13.71 11.22 1.25
N HIS A 28 13.14 10.09 0.84
CA HIS A 28 11.91 10.05 0.08
C HIS A 28 10.71 9.77 0.98
N ILE A 29 9.60 10.39 0.65
CA ILE A 29 8.27 10.06 1.17
C ILE A 29 7.41 9.65 -0.02
N PHE A 30 7.10 8.37 -0.10
CA PHE A 30 6.20 7.84 -1.10
C PHE A 30 4.76 8.09 -0.67
N HIS A 31 3.91 8.50 -1.62
CA HIS A 31 2.51 8.76 -1.33
C HIS A 31 1.62 8.31 -2.50
N THR A 32 0.36 8.06 -2.20
CA THR A 32 -0.68 7.81 -3.19
C THR A 32 -1.24 9.11 -3.75
N PHE A 33 -2.23 9.02 -4.63
CA PHE A 33 -2.80 10.18 -5.29
C PHE A 33 -3.58 11.07 -4.31
N ALA A 34 -3.32 12.37 -4.38
CA ALA A 34 -4.15 13.39 -3.77
C ALA A 34 -5.21 13.94 -4.75
N ASN A 35 -4.96 13.83 -6.08
CA ASN A 35 -5.83 14.34 -7.11
C ASN A 35 -6.53 13.21 -7.87
N PRO A 36 -7.88 13.22 -7.97
CA PRO A 36 -8.63 12.25 -8.75
C PRO A 36 -8.20 12.16 -10.22
N GLN A 37 -7.77 13.27 -10.81
CA GLN A 37 -7.34 13.33 -12.22
C GLN A 37 -6.05 12.55 -12.49
N ASP A 38 -5.18 12.39 -11.49
CA ASP A 38 -3.95 11.61 -11.62
C ASP A 38 -4.20 10.10 -11.68
N ARG A 39 -5.46 9.69 -11.46
CA ARG A 39 -5.92 8.30 -11.53
C ARG A 39 -6.35 7.84 -12.92
N LEU A 40 -6.00 8.57 -13.97
CA LEU A 40 -6.38 8.23 -15.33
C LEU A 40 -6.00 6.77 -15.68
N GLY A 41 -7.03 5.95 -15.94
CA GLY A 41 -6.86 4.53 -16.22
C GLY A 41 -6.98 3.59 -15.03
N MET A 42 -7.13 4.09 -13.80
CA MET A 42 -7.43 3.28 -12.62
C MET A 42 -8.95 3.10 -12.45
N LYS A 43 -9.35 1.93 -11.93
CA LYS A 43 -10.77 1.62 -11.71
C LYS A 43 -11.38 2.55 -10.66
N GLU A 44 -12.68 2.80 -10.78
CA GLU A 44 -13.48 3.77 -9.99
C GLU A 44 -13.42 3.61 -8.47
N HIS A 45 -12.92 2.48 -7.96
CA HIS A 45 -12.87 2.16 -6.52
C HIS A 45 -11.59 2.59 -5.81
N SER A 46 -10.72 3.36 -6.45
CA SER A 46 -9.49 3.83 -5.82
C SER A 46 -9.82 4.89 -4.76
N GLN A 47 -9.54 4.56 -3.50
CA GLN A 47 -9.70 5.50 -2.40
C GLN A 47 -8.59 6.54 -2.43
N LEU A 48 -8.96 7.80 -2.38
CA LEU A 48 -8.04 8.88 -2.02
C LEU A 48 -7.96 8.94 -0.50
N CYS A 49 -6.75 8.99 0.01
CA CYS A 49 -6.48 9.07 1.44
C CYS A 49 -5.86 10.40 1.85
N ILE A 50 -5.74 11.33 0.91
CA ILE A 50 -5.11 12.64 1.12
C ILE A 50 -5.76 13.70 0.22
N THR A 51 -5.96 14.90 0.74
CA THR A 51 -6.32 16.10 -0.03
C THR A 51 -5.06 16.75 -0.61
N ASN A 52 -5.23 17.58 -1.66
CA ASN A 52 -4.10 18.39 -2.17
C ASN A 52 -3.55 19.33 -1.10
N ASN A 53 -4.44 19.95 -0.30
CA ASN A 53 -4.04 20.80 0.82
C ASN A 53 -3.26 20.00 1.89
N GLY A 54 -3.65 18.75 2.13
CA GLY A 54 -2.93 17.84 3.01
C GLY A 54 -1.54 17.53 2.49
N LEU A 55 -1.40 17.20 1.20
CA LEU A 55 -0.10 16.92 0.58
C LEU A 55 0.82 18.15 0.65
N GLU A 56 0.31 19.34 0.33
CA GLU A 56 1.08 20.58 0.40
C GLU A 56 1.47 20.93 1.84
N TRP A 57 0.62 20.64 2.81
CA TRP A 57 0.96 20.77 4.23
C TRP A 57 2.13 19.85 4.59
N TYR A 58 2.08 18.56 4.21
CA TYR A 58 3.17 17.61 4.47
C TYR A 58 4.48 18.05 3.81
N LYS A 59 4.46 18.52 2.56
CA LYS A 59 5.65 19.03 1.87
C LYS A 59 6.28 20.21 2.62
N ARG A 60 5.47 21.09 3.19
CA ARG A 60 5.93 22.23 3.97
C ARG A 60 6.53 21.83 5.31
N GLU A 61 5.90 20.87 6.00
CA GLU A 61 6.37 20.37 7.30
C GLU A 61 7.63 19.49 7.17
N PHE A 62 7.81 18.85 6.02
CA PHE A 62 8.95 17.98 5.74
C PHE A 62 9.81 18.46 4.56
N PRO A 63 10.36 19.71 4.59
CA PRO A 63 11.00 20.35 3.44
C PRO A 63 12.30 19.68 3.00
N LYS A 64 12.87 18.81 3.83
CA LYS A 64 14.10 18.04 3.52
C LYS A 64 13.83 16.72 2.80
N HIS A 65 12.54 16.40 2.57
CA HIS A 65 12.15 15.15 1.93
C HIS A 65 11.63 15.41 0.51
N GLU A 66 11.90 14.46 -0.34
CA GLU A 66 11.36 14.40 -1.70
C GLU A 66 10.08 13.58 -1.69
N PHE A 67 8.96 14.18 -2.05
CA PHE A 67 7.67 13.50 -2.16
C PHE A 67 7.55 12.85 -3.53
N VAL A 68 7.35 11.53 -3.53
CA VAL A 68 7.28 10.70 -4.75
C VAL A 68 5.92 10.06 -4.84
N GLN A 69 5.16 10.43 -5.86
CA GLN A 69 3.85 9.83 -6.11
C GLN A 69 4.00 8.41 -6.65
N MET A 70 3.28 7.49 -6.06
CA MET A 70 3.21 6.09 -6.51
C MET A 70 2.08 5.90 -7.52
N GLN A 71 2.26 4.95 -8.42
CA GLN A 71 1.19 4.47 -9.31
C GLN A 71 0.28 3.46 -8.58
N ALA A 72 -0.18 3.87 -7.41
CA ALA A 72 -1.04 3.07 -6.53
C ALA A 72 -2.12 3.96 -5.90
N TYR A 73 -3.15 3.33 -5.39
CA TYR A 73 -4.28 3.99 -4.74
C TYR A 73 -4.50 3.42 -3.33
N GLY A 74 -5.17 4.18 -2.49
CA GLY A 74 -5.42 3.80 -1.10
C GLY A 74 -4.17 3.88 -0.24
N HIS A 75 -4.05 2.98 0.72
CA HIS A 75 -2.92 2.94 1.65
C HIS A 75 -1.65 2.42 0.97
N VAL A 76 -0.53 3.10 1.19
CA VAL A 76 0.78 2.71 0.66
C VAL A 76 1.29 1.43 1.31
N ASP A 77 1.12 1.30 2.63
CA ASP A 77 1.56 0.16 3.42
C ASP A 77 0.90 -1.16 3.03
N GLY A 78 -0.29 -1.11 2.44
CA GLY A 78 -0.95 -2.27 1.84
C GLY A 78 -0.44 -2.61 0.43
N LYS A 79 0.39 -1.80 -0.21
CA LYS A 79 0.87 -1.96 -1.60
C LYS A 79 2.32 -2.34 -1.69
N ILE A 80 3.15 -1.73 -0.85
CA ILE A 80 4.57 -2.04 -0.75
C ILE A 80 4.99 -2.11 0.72
N ALA A 81 6.00 -2.92 1.00
CA ALA A 81 6.74 -2.89 2.25
C ALA A 81 8.24 -2.85 1.96
N ILE A 82 8.93 -1.88 2.50
CA ILE A 82 10.38 -1.78 2.40
C ILE A 82 10.96 -2.64 3.52
N LEU A 83 11.55 -3.78 3.15
CA LEU A 83 12.07 -4.74 4.11
C LEU A 83 13.43 -4.30 4.65
N ARG A 84 14.29 -3.81 3.75
CA ARG A 84 15.60 -3.21 4.05
C ARG A 84 16.06 -2.36 2.87
N PRO A 85 17.10 -1.54 2.97
CA PRO A 85 17.67 -0.88 1.82
C PRO A 85 17.99 -1.88 0.69
N GLY A 86 17.46 -1.61 -0.50
CA GLY A 86 17.62 -2.47 -1.68
C GLY A 86 16.63 -3.63 -1.81
N LEU A 87 15.67 -3.81 -0.88
CA LEU A 87 14.70 -4.90 -0.93
C LEU A 87 13.27 -4.42 -0.60
N VAL A 88 12.35 -4.63 -1.53
CA VAL A 88 10.95 -4.26 -1.39
C VAL A 88 10.01 -5.44 -1.66
N LEU A 89 8.97 -5.56 -0.84
CA LEU A 89 7.87 -6.50 -1.00
C LEU A 89 6.68 -5.76 -1.63
N THR A 90 5.98 -6.38 -2.56
CA THR A 90 4.81 -5.81 -3.23
C THR A 90 3.86 -6.87 -3.77
N TRP A 91 2.62 -6.48 -4.02
CA TRP A 91 1.65 -7.28 -4.77
C TRP A 91 1.82 -7.21 -6.28
N LYS A 92 2.20 -6.03 -6.78
CA LYS A 92 2.32 -5.77 -8.22
C LYS A 92 3.56 -4.93 -8.47
N LYS A 93 4.30 -5.28 -9.50
CA LYS A 93 5.51 -4.56 -9.88
C LYS A 93 5.25 -3.06 -10.15
N GLU A 94 4.07 -2.73 -10.66
CA GLU A 94 3.64 -1.38 -10.99
C GLU A 94 3.52 -0.47 -9.76
N TYR A 95 3.35 -1.05 -8.56
CA TYR A 95 3.30 -0.28 -7.31
C TYR A 95 4.68 0.15 -6.84
N VAL A 96 5.74 -0.51 -7.32
CA VAL A 96 7.10 -0.17 -6.90
C VAL A 96 7.49 1.18 -7.50
N PRO A 97 7.88 2.16 -6.68
CA PRO A 97 8.34 3.45 -7.17
C PRO A 97 9.48 3.32 -8.18
N LYS A 98 9.39 4.10 -9.26
CA LYS A 98 10.40 4.05 -10.33
C LYS A 98 11.82 4.23 -9.82
N ILE A 99 12.01 5.07 -8.81
CA ILE A 99 13.32 5.31 -8.20
C ILE A 99 13.94 4.04 -7.58
N MET A 100 13.12 3.12 -7.07
CA MET A 100 13.63 1.83 -6.56
C MET A 100 14.07 0.94 -7.72
N VAL A 101 13.27 0.90 -8.81
CA VAL A 101 13.58 0.13 -10.01
C VAL A 101 14.88 0.65 -10.65
N ASP A 102 15.01 1.96 -10.80
CA ASP A 102 16.20 2.61 -11.38
C ASP A 102 17.47 2.38 -10.55
N ASN A 103 17.33 2.18 -9.26
CA ASN A 103 18.44 1.85 -8.34
C ASN A 103 18.62 0.34 -8.12
N ASN A 104 18.04 -0.50 -8.99
CA ASN A 104 18.19 -1.95 -8.99
C ASN A 104 17.82 -2.61 -7.64
N TRP A 105 16.73 -2.17 -7.03
CA TRP A 105 16.20 -2.83 -5.84
C TRP A 105 15.66 -4.21 -6.20
N ASP A 106 15.91 -5.18 -5.34
CA ASP A 106 15.27 -6.48 -5.40
C ASP A 106 13.78 -6.35 -5.06
N ILE A 107 12.94 -6.97 -5.88
CA ILE A 107 11.49 -6.89 -5.75
C ILE A 107 10.93 -8.28 -5.48
N ILE A 108 10.36 -8.48 -4.31
CA ILE A 108 9.58 -9.67 -3.98
C ILE A 108 8.13 -9.39 -4.35
N ILE A 109 7.60 -10.14 -5.31
CA ILE A 109 6.18 -10.07 -5.66
C ILE A 109 5.45 -11.17 -4.89
N MET A 110 4.43 -10.78 -4.13
CA MET A 110 3.54 -11.70 -3.45
C MET A 110 2.60 -12.36 -4.45
N ASP A 111 2.28 -13.61 -4.21
CA ASP A 111 1.27 -14.32 -4.98
C ASP A 111 -0.13 -14.04 -4.36
N PRO A 112 -1.02 -13.35 -5.09
CA PRO A 112 -2.35 -13.05 -4.57
C PRO A 112 -3.23 -14.31 -4.42
N SER A 113 -2.84 -15.43 -5.04
CA SER A 113 -3.51 -16.72 -4.89
C SER A 113 -2.99 -17.53 -3.69
N ALA A 114 -1.92 -17.09 -3.03
CA ALA A 114 -1.38 -17.77 -1.88
C ALA A 114 -2.43 -17.88 -0.77
N GLU A 115 -2.67 -19.09 -0.31
CA GLU A 115 -3.62 -19.38 0.75
C GLU A 115 -2.97 -19.03 2.10
N TYR A 116 -3.72 -18.34 2.96
CA TYR A 116 -3.34 -18.14 4.35
C TYR A 116 -3.78 -19.35 5.16
N ASP A 117 -2.85 -20.11 5.72
CA ASP A 117 -3.11 -21.38 6.42
C ASP A 117 -4.00 -22.37 5.61
N GLY A 118 -3.82 -22.43 4.29
CA GLY A 118 -4.65 -23.27 3.41
C GLY A 118 -6.06 -22.73 3.18
N LYS A 119 -6.33 -21.48 3.58
CA LYS A 119 -7.65 -20.87 3.46
C LYS A 119 -7.61 -19.57 2.67
N THR A 120 -8.57 -19.40 1.80
CA THR A 120 -8.80 -18.10 1.14
C THR A 120 -9.55 -17.17 2.09
N ILE A 121 -9.43 -15.86 1.88
CA ILE A 121 -10.22 -14.87 2.64
C ILE A 121 -11.72 -15.17 2.52
N LYS A 122 -12.18 -15.66 1.35
CA LYS A 122 -13.55 -16.07 1.14
C LYS A 122 -13.94 -17.21 2.10
N SER A 123 -13.13 -18.25 2.19
CA SER A 123 -13.42 -19.37 3.10
C SER A 123 -13.39 -18.96 4.57
N LEU A 124 -12.49 -18.03 4.95
CA LEU A 124 -12.45 -17.48 6.31
C LEU A 124 -13.70 -16.64 6.64
N CYS A 125 -14.20 -15.87 5.68
CA CYS A 125 -15.44 -15.11 5.84
C CYS A 125 -16.65 -16.04 5.95
N GLU A 126 -16.72 -17.09 5.13
CA GLU A 126 -17.76 -18.11 5.16
C GLU A 126 -17.78 -18.87 6.51
N GLU A 127 -16.60 -19.27 7.02
CA GLU A 127 -16.49 -19.93 8.34
C GLU A 127 -16.96 -19.02 9.49
N ARG A 128 -16.71 -17.73 9.41
CA ARG A 128 -17.11 -16.76 10.42
C ARG A 128 -18.56 -16.29 10.28
N GLY A 129 -19.31 -16.87 9.33
CA GLY A 129 -20.71 -16.52 9.09
C GLY A 129 -20.93 -15.11 8.55
N VAL A 130 -19.89 -14.51 7.98
CA VAL A 130 -19.96 -13.18 7.33
C VAL A 130 -20.68 -13.36 5.99
N LYS A 131 -22.02 -13.39 6.02
CA LYS A 131 -22.87 -13.66 4.86
C LYS A 131 -22.95 -12.53 3.83
N ASN A 132 -22.64 -11.32 4.21
CA ASN A 132 -22.63 -10.17 3.34
C ASN A 132 -21.27 -9.47 3.52
N TYR A 133 -20.24 -10.07 3.01
CA TYR A 133 -19.02 -9.30 2.76
C TYR A 133 -19.42 -8.23 1.73
N PRO A 134 -19.42 -6.96 2.14
CA PRO A 134 -20.27 -5.99 1.44
C PRO A 134 -19.82 -5.67 0.05
N MET A 135 -18.76 -6.29 -0.47
CA MET A 135 -18.29 -5.92 -1.80
C MET A 135 -17.43 -7.01 -2.42
N PRO A 136 -17.90 -7.66 -3.50
CA PRO A 136 -17.01 -8.42 -4.41
C PRO A 136 -15.80 -7.60 -4.86
N GLU A 137 -15.96 -6.30 -4.91
CA GLU A 137 -14.95 -5.30 -5.25
C GLU A 137 -13.96 -5.07 -4.10
N LEU A 138 -14.40 -5.10 -2.86
CA LEU A 138 -13.52 -5.11 -1.68
C LEU A 138 -12.82 -6.47 -1.49
N LEU A 139 -13.34 -7.55 -2.07
CA LEU A 139 -12.59 -8.81 -2.14
C LEU A 139 -11.37 -8.67 -3.05
N GLY A 140 -11.45 -7.88 -4.13
CA GLY A 140 -10.28 -7.48 -4.91
C GLY A 140 -9.33 -6.63 -4.08
N VAL A 141 -9.86 -5.62 -3.37
CA VAL A 141 -9.08 -4.75 -2.47
C VAL A 141 -8.63 -5.52 -1.23
N ALA A 142 -9.44 -6.41 -0.66
CA ALA A 142 -9.04 -7.24 0.47
C ALA A 142 -8.03 -8.34 0.08
N GLN A 143 -8.05 -8.81 -1.15
CA GLN A 143 -6.96 -9.63 -1.69
C GLN A 143 -5.69 -8.78 -1.89
N GLU A 144 -5.83 -7.52 -2.23
CA GLU A 144 -4.73 -6.57 -2.33
C GLU A 144 -4.27 -6.07 -0.96
N THR A 145 -5.13 -6.07 0.05
CA THR A 145 -4.84 -5.73 1.44
C THR A 145 -4.63 -6.95 2.33
N ARG A 146 -4.32 -8.11 1.76
CA ARG A 146 -3.72 -9.16 2.58
C ARG A 146 -2.58 -8.50 3.36
N PHE A 147 -2.63 -8.70 4.65
CA PHE A 147 -1.68 -8.13 5.62
C PHE A 147 -0.22 -8.55 5.37
N ASP A 148 0.03 -9.31 4.32
CA ASP A 148 1.34 -9.83 3.95
C ASP A 148 2.31 -8.75 3.43
N CYS A 149 1.79 -7.67 2.78
CA CYS A 149 2.58 -6.47 2.50
C CYS A 149 2.61 -5.50 3.69
N ASN A 150 1.67 -5.65 4.63
CA ASN A 150 1.62 -4.84 5.84
C ASN A 150 2.52 -5.46 6.91
N VAL A 151 3.81 -5.44 6.66
CA VAL A 151 4.83 -5.98 7.56
C VAL A 151 5.61 -4.85 8.22
N LEU A 152 6.04 -5.06 9.46
CA LEU A 152 6.93 -4.16 10.16
C LEU A 152 8.36 -4.68 10.07
N SER A 153 9.22 -3.95 9.38
CA SER A 153 10.66 -4.20 9.39
C SER A 153 11.28 -3.59 10.65
N LEU A 154 11.91 -4.41 11.48
CA LEU A 154 12.59 -3.97 12.69
C LEU A 154 14.05 -3.61 12.40
N ASP A 155 14.69 -4.40 11.57
CA ASP A 155 16.07 -4.23 11.12
C ASP A 155 16.27 -4.91 9.75
N GLU A 156 17.50 -4.98 9.26
CA GLU A 156 17.82 -5.54 7.95
C GLU A 156 17.56 -7.06 7.84
N ASN A 157 17.36 -7.74 8.95
CA ASN A 157 17.23 -9.21 9.02
C ASN A 157 15.93 -9.67 9.67
N THR A 158 15.14 -8.74 10.25
CA THR A 158 13.97 -9.08 11.07
C THR A 158 12.74 -8.32 10.60
N ILE A 159 11.69 -9.06 10.28
CA ILE A 159 10.37 -8.50 10.00
C ILE A 159 9.32 -9.13 10.90
N ILE A 160 8.29 -8.35 11.25
CA ILE A 160 7.07 -8.84 11.91
C ILE A 160 5.95 -8.86 10.89
N THR A 161 5.27 -9.99 10.79
CA THR A 161 4.09 -10.19 9.94
C THR A 161 2.87 -10.52 10.80
N SER A 162 1.68 -10.35 10.26
CA SER A 162 0.42 -10.68 10.93
C SER A 162 0.22 -12.19 11.14
N GLY A 163 0.99 -13.03 10.46
CA GLY A 163 0.96 -14.47 10.55
C GLY A 163 2.06 -15.11 9.70
N TYR A 164 2.21 -16.43 9.82
CA TYR A 164 3.19 -17.16 9.03
C TYR A 164 2.68 -17.43 7.62
N ASP A 165 3.39 -16.94 6.64
CA ASP A 165 3.22 -17.27 5.22
C ASP A 165 4.45 -18.03 4.73
N LYS A 166 4.26 -19.32 4.40
CA LYS A 166 5.34 -20.18 3.91
C LYS A 166 5.93 -19.66 2.59
N ASN A 167 5.09 -19.14 1.70
CA ASN A 167 5.54 -18.64 0.40
C ASN A 167 6.43 -17.39 0.57
N LEU A 168 6.02 -16.46 1.42
CA LEU A 168 6.84 -15.31 1.79
C LEU A 168 8.15 -15.76 2.45
N ALA A 169 8.08 -16.65 3.43
CA ALA A 169 9.25 -17.16 4.13
C ALA A 169 10.25 -17.83 3.16
N ASP A 170 9.78 -18.62 2.20
CA ASP A 170 10.63 -19.28 1.20
C ASP A 170 11.25 -18.27 0.20
N LYS A 171 10.53 -17.20 -0.13
CA LYS A 171 11.10 -16.11 -0.95
C LYS A 171 12.17 -15.32 -0.18
N LEU A 172 11.92 -15.03 1.08
CA LEU A 172 12.85 -14.28 1.95
C LEU A 172 14.17 -15.03 2.21
N LYS A 173 14.14 -16.36 2.30
CA LYS A 173 15.35 -17.20 2.46
C LYS A 173 16.43 -16.95 1.39
N LYS A 174 16.07 -16.39 0.24
CA LYS A 174 17.03 -16.09 -0.82
C LYS A 174 17.85 -14.83 -0.55
N TYR A 175 17.44 -14.06 0.45
CA TYR A 175 18.01 -12.76 0.79
C TYR A 175 18.73 -12.74 2.15
N ASN A 176 18.80 -13.90 2.81
CA ASN A 176 19.53 -14.09 4.07
C ASN A 176 20.93 -14.65 3.81
#